data_95d0ec82c51373df6a84f8fa714c16cf
#
_entry.id   95d0ec82c51373df6a84f8fa714c16cf
#
_cell.length_a   1.000
_cell.length_b   1.000
_cell.length_c   1.000
_cell.angle_alpha   90.00
_cell.angle_beta   90.00
_cell.angle_gamma   90.00
#
_symmetry.space_group_name_H-M   'P 1'
#
loop_
_entity.id
_entity.type
_entity.pdbx_description
1 polymer ?
#
loop_
_entity_poly.entity_id
_entity_poly.type
_entity_poly.pdbx_seq_one_letter_code
_entity_poly.pdbx_strand_id
1 'polypeptide(L)'
;YWKAESNYQLSNFQDALNGFLEFKNAYESSNLDEFKNFDYNLAYTYFKQKQYASAIKYFQTFIATNPKNAVLLSDAFLRLADSYFVTTQYSPGIEAYKAALKLNQIELDYATFQIAVSHGYLGEISDKIIGLNKVMKFKKSLLKDQALFELANTYVNQGTPDKALPYYSQLITEFPSSVLVSKALLRKGLMLYNRGATEAALENLNQVAVNYPSTPEAFQAISTSRSIYIDLGQVEQYATWVQTLEYVGVTDTELDDATYEAAEKQYLDNNTSKAIDLFNGYIARFSKGTHRLKAHFYLAELYYKSDLPINAFPHYTFVCEQSTNEFTEAALLKSSEIALASKTVETALPLLSRLELESQIPQNSLYAQSNLMKTYFQLEDYNAAMRYAERILENSKTDAYI
;
A
#
# COMPACT_ATOMS: atom_id res chain seq x y z
N TYR A 1 -3.72 -28.10 -47.69
CA TYR A 1 -2.59 -27.44 -47.03
C TYR A 1 -2.67 -25.92 -47.22
N TRP A 2 -2.53 -25.37 -48.43
CA TRP A 2 -2.43 -23.92 -48.69
C TRP A 2 -3.65 -23.12 -48.24
N LYS A 3 -4.87 -23.72 -48.23
CA LYS A 3 -6.04 -23.09 -47.64
C LYS A 3 -5.88 -22.93 -46.12
N ALA A 4 -5.33 -23.90 -45.45
CA ALA A 4 -5.08 -23.85 -44.02
C ALA A 4 -4.01 -22.80 -43.67
N GLU A 5 -2.92 -22.75 -44.45
CA GLU A 5 -1.88 -21.73 -44.36
C GLU A 5 -2.44 -20.32 -44.57
N SER A 6 -3.30 -20.12 -45.60
CA SER A 6 -3.96 -18.84 -45.82
C SER A 6 -4.84 -18.42 -44.66
N ASN A 7 -5.60 -19.34 -44.06
CA ASN A 7 -6.39 -19.08 -42.87
C ASN A 7 -5.50 -18.70 -41.66
N TYR A 8 -4.35 -19.36 -41.51
CA TYR A 8 -3.38 -19.01 -40.47
C TYR A 8 -2.88 -17.56 -40.64
N GLN A 9 -2.48 -17.16 -41.87
CA GLN A 9 -2.03 -15.80 -42.16
C GLN A 9 -3.10 -14.72 -41.92
N LEU A 10 -4.37 -15.09 -42.14
CA LEU A 10 -5.55 -14.27 -41.85
C LEU A 10 -5.95 -14.28 -40.37
N SER A 11 -5.18 -14.97 -39.51
CA SER A 11 -5.48 -15.16 -38.08
C SER A 11 -6.77 -15.97 -37.79
N ASN A 12 -7.29 -16.67 -38.78
CA ASN A 12 -8.42 -17.61 -38.65
C ASN A 12 -7.91 -18.97 -38.13
N PHE A 13 -7.35 -18.96 -36.93
CA PHE A 13 -6.58 -20.11 -36.40
C PHE A 13 -7.41 -21.38 -36.24
N GLN A 14 -8.74 -21.30 -35.99
CA GLN A 14 -9.58 -22.49 -35.92
C GLN A 14 -9.75 -23.14 -37.30
N ASP A 15 -10.01 -22.36 -38.35
CA ASP A 15 -10.13 -22.89 -39.72
C ASP A 15 -8.79 -23.40 -40.24
N ALA A 16 -7.70 -22.73 -39.86
CA ALA A 16 -6.36 -23.20 -40.15
C ALA A 16 -6.10 -24.57 -39.50
N LEU A 17 -6.44 -24.73 -38.23
CA LEU A 17 -6.30 -26.02 -37.51
C LEU A 17 -7.11 -27.12 -38.18
N ASN A 18 -8.38 -26.87 -38.45
CA ASN A 18 -9.25 -27.85 -39.12
C ASN A 18 -8.66 -28.28 -40.47
N GLY A 19 -8.26 -27.29 -41.27
CA GLY A 19 -7.66 -27.55 -42.58
C GLY A 19 -6.33 -28.30 -42.53
N PHE A 20 -5.47 -28.03 -41.55
CA PHE A 20 -4.23 -28.80 -41.37
C PHE A 20 -4.52 -30.22 -40.91
N LEU A 21 -5.49 -30.45 -40.01
CA LEU A 21 -5.85 -31.79 -39.56
C LEU A 21 -6.50 -32.62 -40.69
N GLU A 22 -7.37 -32.03 -41.48
CA GLU A 22 -7.95 -32.64 -42.69
C GLU A 22 -6.84 -33.03 -43.69
N PHE A 23 -5.89 -32.14 -43.94
CA PHE A 23 -4.76 -32.43 -44.83
C PHE A 23 -3.92 -33.59 -44.30
N LYS A 24 -3.60 -33.59 -43.01
CA LYS A 24 -2.89 -34.70 -42.36
C LYS A 24 -3.59 -36.03 -42.57
N ASN A 25 -4.88 -36.09 -42.24
CA ASN A 25 -5.67 -37.31 -42.34
C ASN A 25 -5.77 -37.85 -43.77
N ALA A 26 -5.85 -36.94 -44.76
CA ALA A 26 -6.00 -37.32 -46.16
C ALA A 26 -4.67 -37.77 -46.83
N TYR A 27 -3.54 -37.24 -46.38
CA TYR A 27 -2.26 -37.33 -47.10
C TYR A 27 -1.07 -37.79 -46.26
N GLU A 28 -1.24 -38.23 -45.00
CA GLU A 28 -0.16 -38.59 -44.07
C GLU A 28 0.84 -39.63 -44.62
N SER A 29 0.34 -40.52 -45.48
CA SER A 29 1.18 -41.55 -46.14
C SER A 29 1.83 -41.08 -47.44
N SER A 30 1.60 -39.82 -47.86
CA SER A 30 2.15 -39.27 -49.09
C SER A 30 3.50 -38.59 -48.85
N ASN A 31 4.34 -38.55 -49.91
CA ASN A 31 5.68 -37.96 -49.85
C ASN A 31 5.65 -36.50 -50.40
N LEU A 32 4.73 -35.69 -49.91
CA LEU A 32 4.55 -34.30 -50.35
C LEU A 32 5.54 -33.38 -49.67
N ASP A 33 6.04 -32.38 -50.38
CA ASP A 33 6.98 -31.38 -49.86
C ASP A 33 6.37 -30.52 -48.73
N GLU A 34 5.07 -30.33 -48.70
CA GLU A 34 4.30 -29.64 -47.68
C GLU A 34 4.51 -30.28 -46.29
N PHE A 35 4.78 -31.57 -46.21
CA PHE A 35 5.03 -32.25 -44.94
C PHE A 35 6.37 -31.84 -44.30
N LYS A 36 7.32 -31.27 -45.05
CA LYS A 36 8.62 -30.89 -44.49
C LYS A 36 8.51 -29.88 -43.34
N ASN A 37 7.51 -28.93 -43.40
CA ASN A 37 7.25 -27.94 -42.37
C ASN A 37 5.86 -28.10 -41.71
N PHE A 38 5.19 -29.20 -42.01
CA PHE A 38 3.81 -29.41 -41.56
C PHE A 38 3.65 -29.35 -40.04
N ASP A 39 4.46 -30.14 -39.32
CA ASP A 39 4.40 -30.16 -37.86
C ASP A 39 4.75 -28.82 -37.22
N TYR A 40 5.63 -28.04 -37.84
CA TYR A 40 5.90 -26.66 -37.41
C TYR A 40 4.69 -25.74 -37.57
N ASN A 41 4.03 -25.73 -38.71
CA ASN A 41 2.86 -24.90 -38.95
C ASN A 41 1.66 -25.31 -38.08
N LEU A 42 1.50 -26.61 -37.88
CA LEU A 42 0.46 -27.15 -37.00
C LEU A 42 0.75 -26.80 -35.53
N ALA A 43 2.00 -26.91 -35.08
CA ALA A 43 2.43 -26.52 -33.75
C ALA A 43 2.17 -25.04 -33.49
N TYR A 44 2.50 -24.17 -34.45
CA TYR A 44 2.21 -22.74 -34.35
C TYR A 44 0.72 -22.44 -34.29
N THR A 45 -0.11 -23.18 -35.04
CA THR A 45 -1.56 -23.01 -35.02
C THR A 45 -2.14 -23.35 -33.63
N TYR A 46 -1.67 -24.45 -33.03
CA TYR A 46 -2.00 -24.81 -31.64
C TYR A 46 -1.50 -23.75 -30.66
N PHE A 47 -0.29 -23.24 -30.83
CA PHE A 47 0.30 -22.20 -29.98
C PHE A 47 -0.55 -20.90 -30.01
N LYS A 48 -0.95 -20.45 -31.20
CA LYS A 48 -1.82 -19.27 -31.36
C LYS A 48 -3.21 -19.46 -30.74
N GLN A 49 -3.70 -20.69 -30.71
CA GLN A 49 -4.94 -21.05 -30.00
C GLN A 49 -4.74 -21.33 -28.50
N LYS A 50 -3.54 -21.09 -27.96
CA LYS A 50 -3.20 -21.36 -26.54
C LYS A 50 -3.34 -22.83 -26.13
N GLN A 51 -3.35 -23.76 -27.11
CA GLN A 51 -3.37 -25.20 -26.88
C GLN A 51 -1.94 -25.73 -26.73
N TYR A 52 -1.27 -25.29 -25.66
CA TYR A 52 0.18 -25.46 -25.48
C TYR A 52 0.63 -26.92 -25.39
N ALA A 53 -0.17 -27.83 -24.82
CA ALA A 53 0.17 -29.24 -24.77
C ALA A 53 0.30 -29.85 -26.18
N SER A 54 -0.60 -29.49 -27.10
CA SER A 54 -0.53 -29.92 -28.50
C SER A 54 0.63 -29.24 -29.23
N ALA A 55 0.84 -27.93 -28.97
CA ALA A 55 1.94 -27.18 -29.53
C ALA A 55 3.30 -27.83 -29.16
N ILE A 56 3.51 -28.17 -27.89
CA ILE A 56 4.70 -28.89 -27.40
C ILE A 56 4.92 -30.15 -28.21
N LYS A 57 3.88 -30.99 -28.33
CA LYS A 57 3.98 -32.26 -29.06
C LYS A 57 4.47 -32.05 -30.50
N TYR A 58 3.85 -31.15 -31.23
CA TYR A 58 4.16 -30.95 -32.65
C TYR A 58 5.46 -30.18 -32.87
N PHE A 59 5.86 -29.26 -32.02
CA PHE A 59 7.21 -28.67 -32.07
C PHE A 59 8.29 -29.69 -31.79
N GLN A 60 8.09 -30.61 -30.82
CA GLN A 60 9.02 -31.70 -30.57
C GLN A 60 9.15 -32.63 -31.79
N THR A 61 8.03 -32.98 -32.42
CA THR A 61 8.03 -33.83 -33.65
C THR A 61 8.84 -33.13 -34.75
N PHE A 62 8.59 -31.84 -35.01
CA PHE A 62 9.31 -31.06 -36.01
C PHE A 62 10.83 -31.02 -35.72
N ILE A 63 11.20 -30.70 -34.48
CA ILE A 63 12.61 -30.62 -34.05
C ILE A 63 13.32 -31.96 -34.24
N ALA A 64 12.62 -33.08 -33.97
CA ALA A 64 13.16 -34.42 -34.15
C ALA A 64 13.51 -34.77 -35.61
N THR A 65 12.88 -34.12 -36.59
CA THR A 65 13.26 -34.25 -38.02
C THR A 65 14.59 -33.62 -38.36
N ASN A 66 15.20 -32.90 -37.44
CA ASN A 66 16.48 -32.18 -37.59
C ASN A 66 16.54 -31.32 -38.87
N PRO A 67 15.67 -30.35 -39.05
CA PRO A 67 15.59 -29.54 -40.25
C PRO A 67 16.89 -28.75 -40.50
N LYS A 68 17.33 -28.66 -41.76
CA LYS A 68 18.58 -27.99 -42.14
C LYS A 68 18.46 -26.43 -41.97
N ASN A 69 17.26 -25.90 -41.95
CA ASN A 69 17.06 -24.47 -41.76
C ASN A 69 17.24 -24.11 -40.27
N ALA A 70 18.40 -23.60 -39.94
CA ALA A 70 18.78 -23.23 -38.58
C ALA A 70 17.92 -22.14 -37.98
N VAL A 71 17.41 -21.21 -38.79
CA VAL A 71 16.50 -20.14 -38.32
C VAL A 71 15.15 -20.72 -37.88
N LEU A 72 14.60 -21.60 -38.74
CA LEU A 72 13.32 -22.25 -38.45
C LEU A 72 13.43 -23.20 -37.24
N LEU A 73 14.55 -23.92 -37.14
CA LEU A 73 14.83 -24.76 -35.98
C LEU A 73 15.00 -23.97 -34.70
N SER A 74 15.68 -22.80 -34.77
CA SER A 74 15.84 -21.92 -33.63
C SER A 74 14.48 -21.37 -33.15
N ASP A 75 13.63 -20.95 -34.07
CA ASP A 75 12.27 -20.48 -33.75
C ASP A 75 11.41 -21.61 -33.14
N ALA A 76 11.46 -22.82 -33.71
CA ALA A 76 10.75 -23.97 -33.14
C ALA A 76 11.16 -24.26 -31.69
N PHE A 77 12.45 -24.15 -31.35
CA PHE A 77 12.93 -24.27 -29.98
C PHE A 77 12.42 -23.12 -29.09
N LEU A 78 12.40 -21.89 -29.61
CA LEU A 78 11.85 -20.75 -28.85
C LEU A 78 10.38 -20.93 -28.50
N ARG A 79 9.56 -21.29 -29.51
CA ARG A 79 8.11 -21.49 -29.27
C ARG A 79 7.80 -22.74 -28.44
N LEU A 80 8.61 -23.78 -28.55
CA LEU A 80 8.56 -24.94 -27.64
C LEU A 80 8.82 -24.49 -26.20
N ALA A 81 9.87 -23.69 -25.99
CA ALA A 81 10.23 -23.14 -24.68
C ALA A 81 9.14 -22.23 -24.12
N ASP A 82 8.57 -21.35 -24.95
CA ASP A 82 7.44 -20.49 -24.58
C ASP A 82 6.23 -21.34 -24.14
N SER A 83 5.96 -22.45 -24.86
CA SER A 83 4.87 -23.36 -24.51
C SER A 83 5.11 -24.05 -23.16
N TYR A 84 6.34 -24.47 -22.89
CA TYR A 84 6.74 -25.01 -21.59
C TYR A 84 6.63 -23.95 -20.48
N PHE A 85 7.08 -22.72 -20.74
CA PHE A 85 7.02 -21.62 -19.78
C PHE A 85 5.57 -21.33 -19.35
N VAL A 86 4.65 -21.16 -20.31
CA VAL A 86 3.23 -20.87 -20.04
C VAL A 86 2.56 -22.03 -19.31
N THR A 87 3.01 -23.26 -19.53
CA THR A 87 2.52 -24.45 -18.82
C THR A 87 3.30 -24.76 -17.53
N THR A 88 4.07 -23.78 -17.01
CA THR A 88 4.84 -23.88 -15.77
C THR A 88 5.91 -24.98 -15.74
N GLN A 89 6.28 -25.50 -16.90
CA GLN A 89 7.33 -26.50 -17.07
C GLN A 89 8.69 -25.81 -17.29
N TYR A 90 9.19 -25.11 -16.26
CA TYR A 90 10.33 -24.19 -16.38
C TYR A 90 11.63 -24.91 -16.75
N SER A 91 11.96 -26.10 -16.15
CA SER A 91 13.19 -26.80 -16.44
C SER A 91 13.29 -27.26 -17.91
N PRO A 92 12.31 -27.96 -18.51
CA PRO A 92 12.35 -28.25 -19.94
C PRO A 92 12.29 -27.00 -20.82
N GLY A 93 11.61 -25.92 -20.37
CA GLY A 93 11.64 -24.61 -21.04
C GLY A 93 13.05 -24.05 -21.13
N ILE A 94 13.80 -24.04 -20.02
CA ILE A 94 15.20 -23.59 -19.99
C ILE A 94 16.06 -24.36 -20.98
N GLU A 95 15.92 -25.70 -21.06
CA GLU A 95 16.71 -26.48 -21.98
C GLU A 95 16.36 -26.20 -23.45
N ALA A 96 15.10 -25.98 -23.77
CA ALA A 96 14.67 -25.57 -25.10
C ALA A 96 15.19 -24.17 -25.48
N TYR A 97 15.10 -23.17 -24.58
CA TYR A 97 15.73 -21.87 -24.80
C TYR A 97 17.25 -21.97 -25.00
N LYS A 98 17.94 -22.79 -24.19
CA LYS A 98 19.40 -23.03 -24.37
C LYS A 98 19.73 -23.66 -25.72
N ALA A 99 18.86 -24.55 -26.22
CA ALA A 99 19.01 -25.12 -27.54
C ALA A 99 18.90 -24.07 -28.66
N ALA A 100 17.91 -23.18 -28.55
CA ALA A 100 17.77 -22.04 -29.45
C ALA A 100 19.02 -21.13 -29.41
N LEU A 101 19.54 -20.82 -28.22
CA LEU A 101 20.76 -20.00 -28.07
C LEU A 101 21.98 -20.61 -28.72
N LYS A 102 22.14 -21.98 -28.67
CA LYS A 102 23.25 -22.67 -29.32
C LYS A 102 23.22 -22.49 -30.84
N LEU A 103 22.06 -22.39 -31.45
CA LEU A 103 21.91 -22.15 -32.88
C LEU A 103 22.31 -20.70 -33.27
N ASN A 104 22.28 -19.76 -32.32
CA ASN A 104 22.72 -18.38 -32.46
C ASN A 104 22.10 -17.64 -33.67
N GLN A 105 20.80 -17.80 -33.87
CA GLN A 105 20.10 -17.25 -35.03
C GLN A 105 19.24 -16.02 -34.69
N ILE A 106 18.21 -16.18 -33.87
CA ILE A 106 17.18 -15.14 -33.61
C ILE A 106 16.88 -15.01 -32.12
N GLU A 107 16.35 -13.86 -31.71
CA GLU A 107 15.79 -13.59 -30.38
C GLU A 107 16.70 -14.03 -29.20
N LEU A 108 18.01 -13.81 -29.31
CA LEU A 108 18.98 -14.28 -28.31
C LEU A 108 18.82 -13.60 -26.95
N ASP A 109 18.50 -12.30 -26.95
CA ASP A 109 18.21 -11.52 -25.77
C ASP A 109 16.90 -11.98 -25.11
N TYR A 110 15.87 -12.26 -25.92
CA TYR A 110 14.61 -12.83 -25.43
C TYR A 110 14.81 -14.18 -24.76
N ALA A 111 15.47 -15.11 -25.43
CA ALA A 111 15.75 -16.44 -24.86
C ALA A 111 16.56 -16.33 -23.56
N THR A 112 17.55 -15.43 -23.51
CA THR A 112 18.36 -15.18 -22.31
C THR A 112 17.51 -14.61 -21.18
N PHE A 113 16.60 -13.70 -21.49
CA PHE A 113 15.66 -13.12 -20.51
C PHE A 113 14.72 -14.17 -19.96
N GLN A 114 14.11 -14.98 -20.82
CA GLN A 114 13.17 -16.03 -20.40
C GLN A 114 13.83 -17.13 -19.57
N ILE A 115 15.08 -17.51 -19.88
CA ILE A 115 15.88 -18.41 -19.04
C ILE A 115 16.04 -17.80 -17.64
N ALA A 116 16.40 -16.53 -17.56
CA ALA A 116 16.60 -15.86 -16.26
C ALA A 116 15.30 -15.82 -15.45
N VAL A 117 14.18 -15.49 -16.08
CA VAL A 117 12.87 -15.46 -15.42
C VAL A 117 12.47 -16.87 -14.97
N SER A 118 12.71 -17.89 -15.81
CA SER A 118 12.44 -19.30 -15.47
C SER A 118 13.24 -19.77 -14.25
N HIS A 119 14.54 -19.41 -14.16
CA HIS A 119 15.35 -19.66 -12.96
C HIS A 119 14.73 -18.99 -11.71
N GLY A 120 14.16 -17.81 -11.86
CA GLY A 120 13.45 -17.14 -10.78
C GLY A 120 12.24 -17.93 -10.24
N TYR A 121 11.44 -18.53 -11.15
CA TYR A 121 10.32 -19.40 -10.76
C TYR A 121 10.76 -20.71 -10.10
N LEU A 122 11.97 -21.19 -10.43
CA LEU A 122 12.58 -22.35 -9.78
C LEU A 122 13.27 -22.02 -8.45
N GLY A 123 13.33 -20.75 -8.05
CA GLY A 123 14.04 -20.32 -6.83
C GLY A 123 15.56 -20.21 -7.02
N GLU A 124 16.07 -20.37 -8.23
CA GLU A 124 17.48 -20.31 -8.58
C GLU A 124 17.93 -18.86 -8.81
N ILE A 125 17.89 -18.08 -7.73
CA ILE A 125 18.01 -16.60 -7.78
C ILE A 125 19.35 -16.14 -8.32
N SER A 126 20.43 -16.84 -8.03
CA SER A 126 21.76 -16.50 -8.56
C SER A 126 21.79 -16.59 -10.09
N ASP A 127 21.20 -17.64 -10.67
CA ASP A 127 21.13 -17.82 -12.11
C ASP A 127 20.19 -16.82 -12.78
N LYS A 128 19.07 -16.45 -12.10
CA LYS A 128 18.21 -15.33 -12.53
C LYS A 128 19.03 -14.06 -12.67
N ILE A 129 19.76 -13.66 -11.63
CA ILE A 129 20.56 -12.41 -11.63
C ILE A 129 21.64 -12.46 -12.72
N ILE A 130 22.35 -13.57 -12.86
CA ILE A 130 23.37 -13.75 -13.91
C ILE A 130 22.74 -13.60 -15.31
N GLY A 131 21.61 -14.23 -15.55
CA GLY A 131 20.89 -14.18 -16.81
C GLY A 131 20.40 -12.78 -17.15
N LEU A 132 19.76 -12.07 -16.21
CA LEU A 132 19.31 -10.69 -16.40
C LEU A 132 20.48 -9.73 -16.70
N ASN A 133 21.62 -9.88 -16.01
CA ASN A 133 22.82 -9.12 -16.32
C ASN A 133 23.42 -9.44 -17.70
N LYS A 134 23.20 -10.66 -18.24
CA LYS A 134 23.56 -10.98 -19.63
C LYS A 134 22.67 -10.22 -20.62
N VAL A 135 21.35 -10.07 -20.34
CA VAL A 135 20.45 -9.29 -21.19
C VAL A 135 20.94 -7.85 -21.33
N MET A 136 21.43 -7.23 -20.26
CA MET A 136 21.99 -5.87 -20.30
C MET A 136 23.17 -5.70 -21.28
N LYS A 137 23.88 -6.78 -21.61
CA LYS A 137 25.01 -6.75 -22.55
C LYS A 137 24.61 -6.75 -24.03
N PHE A 138 23.37 -7.10 -24.37
CA PHE A 138 22.89 -7.02 -25.74
C PHE A 138 22.64 -5.57 -26.14
N LYS A 139 23.46 -5.01 -27.06
CA LYS A 139 23.42 -3.59 -27.40
C LYS A 139 22.06 -3.09 -27.88
N LYS A 140 21.34 -3.90 -28.66
CA LYS A 140 20.06 -3.54 -29.30
C LYS A 140 18.83 -4.18 -28.63
N SER A 141 18.99 -4.77 -27.46
CA SER A 141 17.85 -5.39 -26.76
C SER A 141 16.81 -4.35 -26.31
N LEU A 142 15.56 -4.65 -26.59
CA LEU A 142 14.39 -3.90 -26.13
C LEU A 142 13.90 -4.40 -24.75
N LEU A 143 14.61 -5.36 -24.14
CA LEU A 143 14.23 -5.98 -22.85
C LEU A 143 15.06 -5.45 -21.67
N LYS A 144 15.91 -4.43 -21.91
CA LYS A 144 16.80 -3.91 -20.85
C LYS A 144 16.04 -3.26 -19.70
N ASP A 145 14.99 -2.52 -19.99
CA ASP A 145 14.12 -1.93 -18.99
C ASP A 145 13.42 -3.00 -18.14
N GLN A 146 12.92 -4.07 -18.79
CA GLN A 146 12.34 -5.22 -18.09
C GLN A 146 13.40 -5.95 -17.25
N ALA A 147 14.62 -6.13 -17.78
CA ALA A 147 15.70 -6.77 -17.05
C ALA A 147 16.12 -5.96 -15.80
N LEU A 148 16.20 -4.64 -15.91
CA LEU A 148 16.47 -3.74 -14.77
C LEU A 148 15.36 -3.83 -13.71
N PHE A 149 14.11 -3.81 -14.14
CA PHE A 149 12.96 -3.93 -13.24
C PHE A 149 12.95 -5.27 -12.51
N GLU A 150 13.21 -6.37 -13.23
CA GLU A 150 13.31 -7.70 -12.64
C GLU A 150 14.50 -7.85 -11.69
N LEU A 151 15.68 -7.27 -12.01
CA LEU A 151 16.84 -7.23 -11.10
C LEU A 151 16.47 -6.51 -9.80
N ALA A 152 15.88 -5.32 -9.90
CA ALA A 152 15.46 -4.56 -8.74
C ALA A 152 14.46 -5.35 -7.87
N ASN A 153 13.40 -5.88 -8.48
CA ASN A 153 12.41 -6.70 -7.77
C ASN A 153 13.05 -7.93 -7.09
N THR A 154 14.01 -8.53 -7.75
CA THR A 154 14.72 -9.70 -7.19
C THR A 154 15.45 -9.34 -5.90
N TYR A 155 16.16 -8.22 -5.86
CA TYR A 155 16.84 -7.76 -4.64
C TYR A 155 15.86 -7.32 -3.55
N VAL A 156 14.73 -6.71 -3.90
CA VAL A 156 13.66 -6.42 -2.92
C VAL A 156 13.14 -7.71 -2.28
N ASN A 157 12.84 -8.71 -3.09
CA ASN A 157 12.33 -10.01 -2.61
C ASN A 157 13.36 -10.80 -1.77
N GLN A 158 14.65 -10.54 -1.98
CA GLN A 158 15.72 -11.08 -1.14
C GLN A 158 15.94 -10.32 0.18
N GLY A 159 15.13 -9.30 0.49
CA GLY A 159 15.31 -8.47 1.67
C GLY A 159 16.56 -7.57 1.61
N THR A 160 17.08 -7.30 0.41
CA THR A 160 18.23 -6.43 0.18
C THR A 160 17.85 -5.20 -0.67
N PRO A 161 16.89 -4.36 -0.18
CA PRO A 161 16.34 -3.26 -0.98
C PRO A 161 17.40 -2.24 -1.42
N ASP A 162 18.47 -2.06 -0.66
CA ASP A 162 19.54 -1.13 -1.01
C ASP A 162 20.22 -1.48 -2.35
N LYS A 163 20.25 -2.76 -2.69
CA LYS A 163 20.77 -3.22 -3.98
C LYS A 163 19.79 -3.01 -5.13
N ALA A 164 18.51 -2.83 -4.84
CA ALA A 164 17.49 -2.58 -5.85
C ALA A 164 17.45 -1.13 -6.35
N LEU A 165 17.74 -0.17 -5.47
CA LEU A 165 17.66 1.27 -5.77
C LEU A 165 18.44 1.69 -7.03
N PRO A 166 19.71 1.25 -7.25
CA PRO A 166 20.45 1.59 -8.46
C PRO A 166 19.76 1.12 -9.73
N TYR A 167 19.16 -0.07 -9.74
CA TYR A 167 18.48 -0.62 -10.91
C TYR A 167 17.19 0.14 -11.24
N TYR A 168 16.37 0.49 -10.25
CA TYR A 168 15.22 1.37 -10.50
C TYR A 168 15.67 2.74 -11.01
N SER A 169 16.72 3.32 -10.43
CA SER A 169 17.25 4.61 -10.89
C SER A 169 17.76 4.55 -12.32
N GLN A 170 18.48 3.48 -12.67
CA GLN A 170 18.97 3.25 -14.02
C GLN A 170 17.83 3.10 -15.04
N LEU A 171 16.76 2.33 -14.67
CA LEU A 171 15.57 2.21 -15.51
C LEU A 171 14.93 3.57 -15.78
N ILE A 172 14.72 4.37 -14.75
CA ILE A 172 14.08 5.69 -14.84
C ILE A 172 14.90 6.64 -15.73
N THR A 173 16.23 6.60 -15.60
CA THR A 173 17.13 7.54 -16.31
C THR A 173 17.42 7.12 -17.75
N GLU A 174 17.67 5.83 -17.99
CA GLU A 174 18.07 5.33 -19.31
C GLU A 174 16.87 4.97 -20.20
N PHE A 175 15.70 4.69 -19.60
CA PHE A 175 14.50 4.26 -20.32
C PHE A 175 13.26 5.09 -19.93
N PRO A 176 13.28 6.44 -20.07
CA PRO A 176 12.21 7.31 -19.58
C PRO A 176 10.85 7.10 -20.27
N SER A 177 10.84 6.49 -21.45
CA SER A 177 9.60 6.13 -22.18
C SER A 177 9.10 4.71 -21.90
N SER A 178 9.76 3.95 -21.02
CA SER A 178 9.28 2.62 -20.64
C SER A 178 7.99 2.71 -19.83
N VAL A 179 7.07 1.79 -20.09
CA VAL A 179 5.83 1.62 -19.31
C VAL A 179 6.08 1.18 -17.87
N LEU A 180 7.32 0.82 -17.53
CA LEU A 180 7.72 0.42 -16.19
C LEU A 180 8.19 1.58 -15.30
N VAL A 181 8.35 2.78 -15.86
CA VAL A 181 8.88 3.94 -15.11
C VAL A 181 7.96 4.32 -13.95
N SER A 182 6.63 4.37 -14.15
CA SER A 182 5.68 4.66 -13.07
C SER A 182 5.82 3.69 -11.91
N LYS A 183 5.93 2.40 -12.22
CA LYS A 183 6.13 1.34 -11.22
C LYS A 183 7.49 1.43 -10.52
N ALA A 184 8.54 1.76 -11.26
CA ALA A 184 9.89 1.92 -10.72
C ALA A 184 9.98 3.11 -9.77
N LEU A 185 9.41 4.27 -10.16
CA LEU A 185 9.31 5.47 -9.33
C LEU A 185 8.53 5.19 -8.03
N LEU A 186 7.35 4.57 -8.15
CA LEU A 186 6.53 4.21 -6.99
C LEU A 186 7.29 3.32 -6.01
N ARG A 187 7.89 2.22 -6.50
CA ARG A 187 8.67 1.29 -5.67
C ARG A 187 9.88 1.97 -5.02
N LYS A 188 10.59 2.80 -5.78
CA LYS A 188 11.71 3.60 -5.27
C LYS A 188 11.24 4.56 -4.17
N GLY A 189 10.12 5.26 -4.38
CA GLY A 189 9.52 6.14 -3.37
C GLY A 189 9.18 5.41 -2.07
N LEU A 190 8.49 4.26 -2.17
CA LEU A 190 8.17 3.41 -1.02
C LEU A 190 9.43 2.93 -0.26
N MET A 191 10.47 2.53 -0.99
CA MET A 191 11.72 2.08 -0.39
C MET A 191 12.45 3.21 0.33
N LEU A 192 12.46 4.41 -0.24
CA LEU A 192 13.06 5.60 0.36
C LEU A 192 12.31 6.00 1.63
N TYR A 193 10.98 5.94 1.62
CA TYR A 193 10.17 6.19 2.81
C TYR A 193 10.48 5.21 3.93
N ASN A 194 10.53 3.91 3.64
CA ASN A 194 10.89 2.88 4.62
C ASN A 194 12.31 3.03 5.22
N ARG A 195 13.19 3.78 4.54
CA ARG A 195 14.54 4.13 5.04
C ARG A 195 14.59 5.45 5.80
N GLY A 196 13.46 6.14 5.93
CA GLY A 196 13.40 7.48 6.53
C GLY A 196 13.91 8.61 5.63
N ALA A 197 14.15 8.36 4.34
CA ALA A 197 14.52 9.37 3.35
C ALA A 197 13.24 10.02 2.78
N THR A 198 12.53 10.72 3.62
CA THR A 198 11.13 11.15 3.42
C THR A 198 10.98 12.14 2.27
N GLU A 199 11.86 13.14 2.16
CA GLU A 199 11.84 14.14 1.09
C GLU A 199 12.07 13.49 -0.27
N ALA A 200 13.06 12.61 -0.37
CA ALA A 200 13.34 11.88 -1.61
C ALA A 200 12.21 10.90 -1.97
N ALA A 201 11.51 10.34 -0.98
CA ALA A 201 10.33 9.52 -1.19
C ALA A 201 9.20 10.35 -1.81
N LEU A 202 8.87 11.49 -1.20
CA LEU A 202 7.84 12.42 -1.70
C LEU A 202 8.15 12.91 -3.12
N GLU A 203 9.41 13.20 -3.43
CA GLU A 203 9.82 13.59 -4.79
C GLU A 203 9.48 12.52 -5.82
N ASN A 204 9.83 11.25 -5.58
CA ASN A 204 9.52 10.15 -6.49
C ASN A 204 8.01 9.90 -6.60
N LEU A 205 7.28 9.94 -5.48
CA LEU A 205 5.83 9.77 -5.45
C LEU A 205 5.10 10.90 -6.20
N ASN A 206 5.56 12.14 -6.03
CA ASN A 206 5.05 13.30 -6.77
C ASN A 206 5.26 13.13 -8.28
N GLN A 207 6.44 12.68 -8.70
CA GLN A 207 6.69 12.39 -10.13
C GLN A 207 5.70 11.36 -10.69
N VAL A 208 5.33 10.32 -9.90
CA VAL A 208 4.30 9.36 -10.31
C VAL A 208 2.95 10.04 -10.46
N ALA A 209 2.52 10.79 -9.44
CA ALA A 209 1.20 11.42 -9.43
C ALA A 209 1.03 12.45 -10.56
N VAL A 210 2.06 13.22 -10.86
CA VAL A 210 2.01 14.29 -11.89
C VAL A 210 2.15 13.74 -13.31
N ASN A 211 3.10 12.82 -13.52
CA ASN A 211 3.46 12.38 -14.88
C ASN A 211 2.64 11.18 -15.38
N TYR A 212 1.96 10.46 -14.50
CA TYR A 212 1.18 9.26 -14.84
C TYR A 212 -0.26 9.33 -14.27
N PRO A 213 -1.01 10.41 -14.58
CA PRO A 213 -2.32 10.65 -14.00
C PRO A 213 -3.28 9.48 -14.24
N SER A 214 -4.19 9.26 -13.29
CA SER A 214 -5.25 8.23 -13.34
C SER A 214 -4.75 6.78 -13.45
N THR A 215 -3.47 6.53 -13.22
CA THR A 215 -2.95 5.16 -13.13
C THR A 215 -3.09 4.59 -11.71
N PRO A 216 -3.14 3.26 -11.54
CA PRO A 216 -3.12 2.65 -10.20
C PRO A 216 -1.89 3.08 -9.39
N GLU A 217 -0.74 3.23 -10.04
CA GLU A 217 0.49 3.70 -9.43
C GLU A 217 0.36 5.15 -8.92
N ALA A 218 -0.33 6.02 -9.64
CA ALA A 218 -0.56 7.40 -9.23
C ALA A 218 -1.45 7.46 -7.98
N PHE A 219 -2.56 6.73 -7.96
CA PHE A 219 -3.42 6.67 -6.77
C PHE A 219 -2.71 6.10 -5.55
N GLN A 220 -1.87 5.08 -5.74
CA GLN A 220 -1.05 4.53 -4.66
C GLN A 220 0.00 5.54 -4.18
N ALA A 221 0.63 6.28 -5.09
CA ALA A 221 1.59 7.34 -4.75
C ALA A 221 0.93 8.45 -3.92
N ILE A 222 -0.28 8.89 -4.31
CA ILE A 222 -1.05 9.90 -3.57
C ILE A 222 -1.41 9.40 -2.18
N SER A 223 -1.94 8.19 -2.05
CA SER A 223 -2.27 7.58 -0.76
C SER A 223 -1.04 7.47 0.15
N THR A 224 0.10 7.05 -0.40
CA THR A 224 1.35 6.97 0.36
C THR A 224 1.85 8.36 0.76
N SER A 225 1.77 9.35 -0.12
CA SER A 225 2.13 10.74 0.19
C SER A 225 1.25 11.29 1.31
N ARG A 226 -0.08 11.03 1.29
CA ARG A 226 -0.98 11.39 2.39
C ARG A 226 -0.46 10.85 3.74
N SER A 227 -0.12 9.56 3.79
CA SER A 227 0.40 8.94 5.01
C SER A 227 1.71 9.60 5.48
N ILE A 228 2.62 9.90 4.54
CA ILE A 228 3.88 10.60 4.84
C ILE A 228 3.61 11.99 5.42
N TYR A 229 2.71 12.77 4.82
CA TYR A 229 2.38 14.11 5.30
C TYR A 229 1.68 14.08 6.67
N ILE A 230 0.87 13.05 6.95
CA ILE A 230 0.28 12.81 8.28
C ILE A 230 1.39 12.53 9.30
N ASP A 231 2.33 11.63 8.99
CA ASP A 231 3.46 11.32 9.87
C ASP A 231 4.33 12.54 10.18
N LEU A 232 4.51 13.41 9.20
CA LEU A 232 5.22 14.68 9.37
C LEU A 232 4.40 15.77 10.10
N GLY A 233 3.09 15.59 10.23
CA GLY A 233 2.17 16.63 10.72
C GLY A 233 2.03 17.80 9.74
N GLN A 234 2.14 17.56 8.44
CA GLN A 234 2.17 18.57 7.38
C GLN A 234 0.97 18.44 6.43
N VAL A 235 -0.22 18.22 6.98
CA VAL A 235 -1.46 17.97 6.20
C VAL A 235 -1.83 19.14 5.30
N GLU A 236 -1.52 20.38 5.67
CA GLU A 236 -1.74 21.57 4.82
C GLU A 236 -0.93 21.52 3.52
N GLN A 237 0.31 21.01 3.61
CA GLN A 237 1.15 20.84 2.43
C GLN A 237 0.58 19.74 1.51
N TYR A 238 0.07 18.66 2.10
CA TYR A 238 -0.66 17.63 1.34
C TYR A 238 -1.89 18.21 0.65
N ALA A 239 -2.74 18.95 1.38
CA ALA A 239 -3.95 19.56 0.83
C ALA A 239 -3.63 20.50 -0.34
N THR A 240 -2.63 21.35 -0.18
CA THR A 240 -2.17 22.27 -1.24
C THR A 240 -1.65 21.51 -2.45
N TRP A 241 -0.83 20.51 -2.23
CA TRP A 241 -0.25 19.71 -3.32
C TRP A 241 -1.30 18.92 -4.07
N VAL A 242 -2.19 18.20 -3.38
CA VAL A 242 -3.18 17.33 -4.03
C VAL A 242 -4.19 18.11 -4.86
N GLN A 243 -4.52 19.36 -4.47
CA GLN A 243 -5.35 20.28 -5.26
C GLN A 243 -4.74 20.65 -6.62
N THR A 244 -3.42 20.49 -6.79
CA THR A 244 -2.78 20.68 -8.11
C THR A 244 -3.01 19.52 -9.07
N LEU A 245 -3.55 18.40 -8.59
CA LEU A 245 -3.80 17.19 -9.38
C LEU A 245 -5.26 17.20 -9.87
N GLU A 246 -5.49 17.62 -11.11
CA GLU A 246 -6.84 17.82 -11.69
C GLU A 246 -7.75 16.57 -11.68
N TYR A 247 -7.17 15.38 -11.57
CA TYR A 247 -7.88 14.10 -11.58
C TYR A 247 -8.21 13.56 -10.18
N VAL A 248 -7.88 14.31 -9.11
CA VAL A 248 -8.08 13.92 -7.72
C VAL A 248 -8.98 14.93 -7.03
N GLY A 249 -10.11 14.48 -6.49
CA GLY A 249 -10.95 15.26 -5.61
C GLY A 249 -10.61 14.91 -4.15
N VAL A 250 -10.35 15.93 -3.32
CA VAL A 250 -10.21 15.75 -1.87
C VAL A 250 -11.35 16.47 -1.20
N THR A 251 -12.09 15.78 -0.36
CA THR A 251 -13.24 16.31 0.37
C THR A 251 -12.80 16.97 1.67
N ASP A 252 -13.61 17.89 2.18
CA ASP A 252 -13.39 18.50 3.50
C ASP A 252 -13.35 17.43 4.61
N THR A 253 -14.12 16.36 4.48
CA THR A 253 -14.11 15.23 5.43
C THR A 253 -12.76 14.49 5.42
N GLU A 254 -12.18 14.24 4.25
CA GLU A 254 -10.85 13.59 4.15
C GLU A 254 -9.74 14.48 4.75
N LEU A 255 -9.88 15.80 4.65
CA LEU A 255 -8.94 16.73 5.29
C LEU A 255 -9.17 16.84 6.80
N ASP A 256 -10.42 16.79 7.26
CA ASP A 256 -10.77 16.68 8.69
C ASP A 256 -10.10 15.45 9.31
N ASP A 257 -10.34 14.28 8.72
CA ASP A 257 -9.75 13.00 9.16
C ASP A 257 -8.22 13.06 9.17
N ALA A 258 -7.60 13.49 8.07
CA ALA A 258 -6.15 13.54 7.95
C ALA A 258 -5.49 14.50 8.96
N THR A 259 -6.13 15.65 9.21
CA THR A 259 -5.61 16.64 10.15
C THR A 259 -5.70 16.14 11.59
N TYR A 260 -6.81 15.48 11.93
CA TYR A 260 -6.95 14.82 13.23
C TYR A 260 -5.96 13.67 13.41
N GLU A 261 -5.85 12.76 12.42
CA GLU A 261 -4.90 11.63 12.43
C GLU A 261 -3.46 12.10 12.67
N ALA A 262 -3.07 13.22 12.06
CA ALA A 262 -1.73 13.79 12.26
C ALA A 262 -1.50 14.24 13.71
N ALA A 263 -2.50 14.86 14.34
CA ALA A 263 -2.43 15.28 15.73
C ALA A 263 -2.41 14.07 16.68
N GLU A 264 -3.31 13.11 16.45
CA GLU A 264 -3.42 11.88 17.25
C GLU A 264 -2.13 11.05 17.18
N LYS A 265 -1.52 10.94 16.01
CA LYS A 265 -0.23 10.27 15.85
C LYS A 265 0.86 10.91 16.72
N GLN A 266 0.99 12.23 16.72
CA GLN A 266 1.98 12.89 17.57
C GLN A 266 1.67 12.69 19.07
N TYR A 267 0.39 12.59 19.44
CA TYR A 267 -0.04 12.26 20.80
C TYR A 267 0.41 10.84 21.19
N LEU A 268 0.17 9.85 20.33
CA LEU A 268 0.56 8.45 20.56
C LEU A 268 2.08 8.25 20.58
N ASP A 269 2.81 9.02 19.77
CA ASP A 269 4.27 9.03 19.72
C ASP A 269 4.90 9.80 20.90
N ASN A 270 4.08 10.36 21.83
CA ASN A 270 4.46 11.18 22.97
C ASN A 270 5.22 12.47 22.58
N ASN A 271 5.00 12.99 21.39
CA ASN A 271 5.54 14.26 20.92
C ASN A 271 4.65 15.43 21.42
N THR A 272 4.62 15.64 22.74
CA THR A 272 3.67 16.53 23.43
C THR A 272 3.53 17.91 22.80
N SER A 273 4.63 18.64 22.58
CA SER A 273 4.59 20.01 22.01
C SER A 273 3.93 20.01 20.63
N LYS A 274 4.34 19.12 19.76
CA LYS A 274 3.82 19.04 18.39
C LYS A 274 2.35 18.60 18.37
N ALA A 275 1.96 17.68 19.25
CA ALA A 275 0.57 17.26 19.40
C ALA A 275 -0.34 18.42 19.84
N ILE A 276 0.11 19.24 20.79
CA ILE A 276 -0.61 20.45 21.23
C ILE A 276 -0.82 21.40 20.05
N ASP A 277 0.23 21.69 19.29
CA ASP A 277 0.14 22.59 18.13
C ASP A 277 -0.85 22.08 17.08
N LEU A 278 -0.78 20.78 16.76
CA LEU A 278 -1.63 20.16 15.75
C LEU A 278 -3.10 20.05 16.20
N PHE A 279 -3.39 19.71 17.48
CA PHE A 279 -4.76 19.71 17.98
C PHE A 279 -5.36 21.12 18.03
N ASN A 280 -4.58 22.13 18.42
CA ASN A 280 -5.03 23.53 18.36
C ASN A 280 -5.36 23.94 16.92
N GLY A 281 -4.49 23.61 15.96
CA GLY A 281 -4.73 23.84 14.53
C GLY A 281 -5.99 23.15 14.03
N TYR A 282 -6.17 21.87 14.40
CA TYR A 282 -7.37 21.10 14.06
C TYR A 282 -8.65 21.75 14.57
N ILE A 283 -8.71 22.10 15.87
CA ILE A 283 -9.90 22.71 16.51
C ILE A 283 -10.23 24.07 15.89
N ALA A 284 -9.21 24.86 15.54
CA ALA A 284 -9.39 26.16 14.92
C ALA A 284 -9.97 26.05 13.49
N ARG A 285 -9.50 25.07 12.72
CA ARG A 285 -9.90 24.88 11.33
C ARG A 285 -11.25 24.19 11.19
N PHE A 286 -11.48 23.12 11.91
CA PHE A 286 -12.67 22.28 11.81
C PHE A 286 -13.64 22.51 12.96
N SER A 287 -14.30 23.68 12.94
CA SER A 287 -15.27 24.06 14.00
C SER A 287 -16.47 23.11 14.14
N LYS A 288 -16.75 22.30 13.11
CA LYS A 288 -17.76 21.25 13.06
C LYS A 288 -17.17 19.87 12.72
N GLY A 289 -15.87 19.70 12.94
CA GLY A 289 -15.15 18.49 12.58
C GLY A 289 -15.63 17.25 13.35
N THR A 290 -15.56 16.12 12.69
CA THR A 290 -16.02 14.83 13.22
C THR A 290 -15.28 14.41 14.50
N HIS A 291 -14.00 14.78 14.61
CA HIS A 291 -13.14 14.38 15.72
C HIS A 291 -12.99 15.43 16.80
N ARG A 292 -13.80 16.50 16.75
CA ARG A 292 -13.66 17.66 17.63
C ARG A 292 -13.72 17.31 19.12
N LEU A 293 -14.62 16.40 19.50
CA LEU A 293 -14.74 15.93 20.90
C LEU A 293 -13.43 15.30 21.39
N LYS A 294 -12.89 14.36 20.62
CA LYS A 294 -11.62 13.69 20.94
C LYS A 294 -10.45 14.66 20.98
N ALA A 295 -10.41 15.59 20.01
CA ALA A 295 -9.35 16.60 19.93
C ALA A 295 -9.32 17.49 21.16
N HIS A 296 -10.46 17.95 21.63
CA HIS A 296 -10.54 18.73 22.89
C HIS A 296 -10.09 17.89 24.08
N PHE A 297 -10.53 16.63 24.19
CA PHE A 297 -10.15 15.77 25.30
C PHE A 297 -8.65 15.51 25.33
N TYR A 298 -8.05 15.10 24.23
CA TYR A 298 -6.60 14.83 24.18
C TYR A 298 -5.76 16.08 24.38
N LEU A 299 -6.20 17.23 23.88
CA LEU A 299 -5.53 18.50 24.10
C LEU A 299 -5.58 18.91 25.58
N ALA A 300 -6.71 18.69 26.24
CA ALA A 300 -6.85 18.92 27.69
C ALA A 300 -5.90 18.02 28.49
N GLU A 301 -5.83 16.72 28.15
CA GLU A 301 -4.91 15.77 28.76
C GLU A 301 -3.44 16.18 28.60
N LEU A 302 -3.07 16.64 27.40
CA LEU A 302 -1.71 17.13 27.11
C LEU A 302 -1.36 18.36 27.96
N TYR A 303 -2.25 19.35 28.02
CA TYR A 303 -2.03 20.52 28.86
C TYR A 303 -1.98 20.16 30.34
N TYR A 304 -2.87 19.29 30.81
CA TYR A 304 -2.89 18.87 32.21
C TYR A 304 -1.60 18.14 32.61
N LYS A 305 -1.14 17.18 31.78
CA LYS A 305 0.12 16.47 31.98
C LYS A 305 1.36 17.37 31.89
N SER A 306 1.25 18.49 31.19
CA SER A 306 2.32 19.49 31.07
C SER A 306 2.30 20.54 32.21
N ASP A 307 1.52 20.31 33.27
CA ASP A 307 1.35 21.24 34.41
C ASP A 307 0.78 22.61 33.98
N LEU A 308 -0.11 22.60 32.99
CA LEU A 308 -0.80 23.76 32.44
C LEU A 308 -2.33 23.65 32.64
N PRO A 309 -2.82 23.50 33.88
CA PRO A 309 -4.23 23.20 34.14
C PRO A 309 -5.18 24.34 33.64
N ILE A 310 -4.75 25.57 33.66
CA ILE A 310 -5.54 26.70 33.16
C ILE A 310 -5.80 26.59 31.67
N ASN A 311 -4.84 26.09 30.90
CA ASN A 311 -5.01 25.81 29.47
C ASN A 311 -5.87 24.57 29.23
N ALA A 312 -5.79 23.56 30.09
CA ALA A 312 -6.61 22.34 29.99
C ALA A 312 -8.10 22.60 30.24
N PHE A 313 -8.40 23.53 31.17
CA PHE A 313 -9.75 23.74 31.66
C PHE A 313 -10.81 23.99 30.57
N PRO A 314 -10.61 24.94 29.61
CA PRO A 314 -11.62 25.20 28.57
C PRO A 314 -11.88 24.00 27.67
N HIS A 315 -10.90 23.15 27.48
CA HIS A 315 -11.02 21.96 26.66
C HIS A 315 -11.76 20.83 27.39
N TYR A 316 -11.50 20.60 28.68
CA TYR A 316 -12.32 19.69 29.48
C TYR A 316 -13.76 20.20 29.61
N THR A 317 -13.95 21.51 29.80
CA THR A 317 -15.29 22.11 29.87
C THR A 317 -16.07 21.91 28.58
N PHE A 318 -15.42 22.08 27.42
CA PHE A 318 -16.04 21.77 26.13
C PHE A 318 -16.55 20.31 26.09
N VAL A 319 -15.78 19.34 26.58
CA VAL A 319 -16.20 17.91 26.63
C VAL A 319 -17.39 17.75 27.58
N CYS A 320 -17.38 18.41 28.73
CA CYS A 320 -18.49 18.37 29.67
C CYS A 320 -19.79 18.96 29.11
N GLU A 321 -19.73 19.94 28.23
CA GLU A 321 -20.89 20.58 27.61
C GLU A 321 -21.56 19.70 26.52
N GLN A 322 -20.90 18.65 26.06
CA GLN A 322 -21.49 17.72 25.12
C GLN A 322 -22.42 16.71 25.84
N SER A 323 -23.21 15.97 25.04
CA SER A 323 -23.96 14.82 25.57
C SER A 323 -22.99 13.84 26.22
N THR A 324 -23.46 13.11 27.25
CA THR A 324 -22.65 12.12 27.96
C THR A 324 -22.00 11.14 26.99
N ASN A 325 -20.69 10.97 27.13
CA ASN A 325 -19.82 10.20 26.25
C ASN A 325 -18.68 9.54 27.06
N GLU A 326 -17.83 8.80 26.40
CA GLU A 326 -16.74 8.05 27.03
C GLU A 326 -15.71 8.92 27.80
N PHE A 327 -15.63 10.23 27.51
CA PHE A 327 -14.70 11.16 28.14
C PHE A 327 -15.33 11.99 29.25
N THR A 328 -16.67 12.00 29.37
CA THR A 328 -17.42 12.92 30.23
C THR A 328 -16.98 12.78 31.68
N GLU A 329 -16.88 11.58 32.23
CA GLU A 329 -16.51 11.37 33.64
C GLU A 329 -15.11 11.89 33.95
N ALA A 330 -14.12 11.55 33.10
CA ALA A 330 -12.76 12.04 33.26
C ALA A 330 -12.66 13.57 33.13
N ALA A 331 -13.39 14.15 32.18
CA ALA A 331 -13.42 15.58 31.97
C ALA A 331 -14.07 16.32 33.16
N LEU A 332 -15.16 15.82 33.71
CA LEU A 332 -15.82 16.36 34.91
C LEU A 332 -14.90 16.32 36.12
N LEU A 333 -14.22 15.18 36.35
CA LEU A 333 -13.26 15.04 37.42
C LEU A 333 -12.15 16.09 37.30
N LYS A 334 -11.48 16.16 36.16
CA LYS A 334 -10.36 17.08 35.94
C LYS A 334 -10.78 18.56 35.95
N SER A 335 -11.93 18.89 35.36
CA SER A 335 -12.46 20.25 35.42
C SER A 335 -12.76 20.67 36.85
N SER A 336 -13.36 19.78 37.65
CA SER A 336 -13.67 20.06 39.05
C SER A 336 -12.40 20.25 39.91
N GLU A 337 -11.37 19.39 39.68
CA GLU A 337 -10.05 19.53 40.32
C GLU A 337 -9.45 20.92 40.05
N ILE A 338 -9.46 21.36 38.78
CA ILE A 338 -8.90 22.64 38.35
C ILE A 338 -9.71 23.79 38.96
N ALA A 339 -11.03 23.74 38.93
CA ALA A 339 -11.90 24.75 39.43
C ALA A 339 -11.73 24.94 40.95
N LEU A 340 -11.60 23.82 41.71
CA LEU A 340 -11.34 23.88 43.15
C LEU A 340 -9.97 24.46 43.46
N ALA A 341 -8.93 24.04 42.73
CA ALA A 341 -7.56 24.57 42.90
C ALA A 341 -7.50 26.08 42.60
N SER A 342 -8.28 26.56 41.63
CA SER A 342 -8.42 27.97 41.26
C SER A 342 -9.34 28.77 42.19
N LYS A 343 -9.96 28.09 43.16
CA LYS A 343 -10.94 28.70 44.11
C LYS A 343 -12.18 29.30 43.42
N THR A 344 -12.55 28.80 42.26
CA THR A 344 -13.74 29.22 41.52
C THR A 344 -14.93 28.32 41.91
N VAL A 345 -15.51 28.61 43.06
CA VAL A 345 -16.57 27.82 43.70
C VAL A 345 -17.82 27.72 42.83
N GLU A 346 -18.24 28.81 42.22
CA GLU A 346 -19.40 28.85 41.33
C GLU A 346 -19.27 27.96 40.13
N THR A 347 -18.04 27.73 39.66
CA THR A 347 -17.73 26.83 38.56
C THR A 347 -17.58 25.40 39.01
N ALA A 348 -17.01 25.14 40.19
CA ALA A 348 -16.78 23.82 40.73
C ALA A 348 -18.09 23.09 41.10
N LEU A 349 -19.07 23.80 41.69
CA LEU A 349 -20.33 23.20 42.16
C LEU A 349 -21.11 22.45 41.08
N PRO A 350 -21.41 23.01 39.88
CA PRO A 350 -22.14 22.30 38.84
C PRO A 350 -21.34 21.10 38.27
N LEU A 351 -20.01 21.23 38.17
CA LEU A 351 -19.15 20.13 37.70
C LEU A 351 -19.16 18.97 38.70
N LEU A 352 -19.01 19.25 39.98
CA LEU A 352 -19.04 18.23 41.04
C LEU A 352 -20.41 17.57 41.13
N SER A 353 -21.50 18.33 41.05
CA SER A 353 -22.86 17.81 41.11
C SER A 353 -23.16 16.89 39.95
N ARG A 354 -22.66 17.24 38.77
CA ARG A 354 -22.81 16.40 37.61
C ARG A 354 -21.91 15.15 37.67
N LEU A 355 -20.68 15.28 38.19
CA LEU A 355 -19.78 14.15 38.42
C LEU A 355 -20.39 13.13 39.41
N GLU A 356 -20.98 13.62 40.51
CA GLU A 356 -21.69 12.74 41.46
C GLU A 356 -22.79 11.92 40.77
N LEU A 357 -23.56 12.57 39.89
CA LEU A 357 -24.74 11.98 39.26
C LEU A 357 -24.39 11.02 38.13
N GLU A 358 -23.36 11.35 37.32
CA GLU A 358 -23.04 10.64 36.07
C GLU A 358 -21.88 9.65 36.25
N SER A 359 -21.15 9.69 37.39
CA SER A 359 -19.99 8.82 37.59
C SER A 359 -20.38 7.36 37.67
N GLN A 360 -19.62 6.53 36.93
CA GLN A 360 -19.68 5.07 36.98
C GLN A 360 -18.60 4.50 37.94
N ILE A 361 -17.61 5.29 38.29
CA ILE A 361 -16.50 4.95 39.16
C ILE A 361 -16.83 5.42 40.57
N PRO A 362 -17.04 4.49 41.56
CA PRO A 362 -17.44 4.87 42.92
C PRO A 362 -16.51 5.87 43.59
N GLN A 363 -15.20 5.80 43.32
CA GLN A 363 -14.21 6.73 43.85
C GLN A 363 -14.43 8.16 43.38
N ASN A 364 -14.85 8.34 42.11
CA ASN A 364 -15.13 9.67 41.54
C ASN A 364 -16.43 10.26 42.13
N SER A 365 -17.45 9.42 42.34
CA SER A 365 -18.67 9.84 43.02
C SER A 365 -18.37 10.27 44.48
N LEU A 366 -17.58 9.50 45.21
CA LEU A 366 -17.16 9.84 46.58
C LEU A 366 -16.31 11.12 46.61
N TYR A 367 -15.40 11.28 45.64
CA TYR A 367 -14.62 12.53 45.45
C TYR A 367 -15.56 13.73 45.28
N ALA A 368 -16.57 13.60 44.41
CA ALA A 368 -17.54 14.64 44.14
C ALA A 368 -18.34 15.00 45.42
N GLN A 369 -18.90 14.02 46.11
CA GLN A 369 -19.65 14.19 47.38
C GLN A 369 -18.80 14.86 48.44
N SER A 370 -17.56 14.42 48.61
CA SER A 370 -16.64 14.98 49.61
C SER A 370 -16.29 16.44 49.33
N ASN A 371 -16.12 16.80 48.07
CA ASN A 371 -15.82 18.20 47.69
C ASN A 371 -17.07 19.05 47.68
N LEU A 372 -18.25 18.54 47.33
CA LEU A 372 -19.52 19.23 47.49
C LEU A 372 -19.79 19.55 48.96
N MET A 373 -19.59 18.61 49.87
CA MET A 373 -19.72 18.85 51.32
C MET A 373 -18.80 20.01 51.76
N LYS A 374 -17.53 19.96 51.43
CA LYS A 374 -16.53 20.99 51.80
C LYS A 374 -16.90 22.35 51.21
N THR A 375 -17.32 22.38 49.94
CA THR A 375 -17.68 23.60 49.23
C THR A 375 -18.93 24.24 49.79
N TYR A 376 -19.98 23.50 50.08
CA TYR A 376 -21.16 24.03 50.73
C TYR A 376 -20.90 24.53 52.16
N PHE A 377 -20.01 23.82 52.92
CA PHE A 377 -19.55 24.32 54.20
C PHE A 377 -18.82 25.66 54.11
N GLN A 378 -17.96 25.84 53.11
CA GLN A 378 -17.25 27.13 52.86
C GLN A 378 -18.21 28.26 52.45
N LEU A 379 -19.33 27.89 51.83
CA LEU A 379 -20.39 28.83 51.44
C LEU A 379 -21.39 29.11 52.58
N GLU A 380 -21.12 28.55 53.74
CA GLU A 380 -22.02 28.64 54.94
C GLU A 380 -23.41 28.01 54.74
N ASP A 381 -23.61 27.20 53.66
CA ASP A 381 -24.80 26.35 53.50
C ASP A 381 -24.59 25.03 54.28
N TYR A 382 -24.70 25.15 55.59
CA TYR A 382 -24.50 24.00 56.50
C TYR A 382 -25.55 22.91 56.30
N ASN A 383 -26.74 23.24 55.81
CA ASN A 383 -27.77 22.25 55.53
C ASN A 383 -27.42 21.37 54.36
N ALA A 384 -26.89 21.97 53.28
CA ALA A 384 -26.40 21.19 52.16
C ALA A 384 -25.15 20.35 52.53
N ALA A 385 -24.20 20.96 53.24
CA ALA A 385 -23.03 20.25 53.75
C ALA A 385 -23.36 19.03 54.59
N MET A 386 -24.34 19.15 55.52
CA MET A 386 -24.80 18.08 56.37
C MET A 386 -25.44 16.92 55.58
N ARG A 387 -26.28 17.21 54.54
CA ARG A 387 -26.85 16.19 53.67
C ARG A 387 -25.77 15.36 52.94
N TYR A 388 -24.71 16.01 52.50
CA TYR A 388 -23.61 15.29 51.86
C TYR A 388 -22.78 14.47 52.85
N ALA A 389 -22.56 14.99 54.06
CA ALA A 389 -21.89 14.22 55.13
C ALA A 389 -22.67 12.97 55.47
N GLU A 390 -24.00 13.06 55.65
CA GLU A 390 -24.87 11.90 55.92
C GLU A 390 -24.84 10.89 54.80
N ARG A 391 -24.90 11.33 53.53
CA ARG A 391 -24.84 10.46 52.36
C ARG A 391 -23.47 9.70 52.25
N ILE A 392 -22.38 10.37 52.57
CA ILE A 392 -21.03 9.74 52.61
C ILE A 392 -20.99 8.66 53.71
N LEU A 393 -21.54 8.94 54.90
CA LEU A 393 -21.60 8.03 56.03
C LEU A 393 -22.50 6.80 55.74
N GLU A 394 -23.59 7.00 54.99
CA GLU A 394 -24.48 5.88 54.58
C GLU A 394 -23.78 4.98 53.57
N ASN A 395 -23.15 5.55 52.56
CA ASN A 395 -22.39 4.81 51.53
C ASN A 395 -21.22 4.03 52.18
N SER A 396 -20.53 4.62 53.16
CA SER A 396 -19.42 3.97 53.86
C SER A 396 -19.85 2.79 54.77
N LYS A 397 -21.12 2.74 55.19
CA LYS A 397 -21.66 1.60 55.95
C LYS A 397 -22.06 0.42 55.08
N THR A 398 -22.36 0.65 53.82
CA THR A 398 -22.75 -0.37 52.84
C THR A 398 -21.55 -1.00 52.14
N ASP A 399 -20.48 -0.26 51.97
CA ASP A 399 -19.19 -0.79 51.45
C ASP A 399 -18.33 -1.26 52.64
N ALA A 400 -18.05 -2.56 52.72
CA ALA A 400 -17.20 -3.17 53.78
C ALA A 400 -15.72 -2.69 53.75
N TYR A 401 -15.48 -1.41 53.39
CA TYR A 401 -14.20 -0.74 53.33
C TYR A 401 -14.17 0.48 54.29
N ILE A 402 -14.26 0.19 55.53
CA ILE A 402 -13.76 1.04 56.61
C ILE A 402 -12.79 0.23 57.49
#